data_2bc6d8ae47aa7a48306c560622b2e58a
#
_entry.id   2bc6d8ae47aa7a48306c560622b2e58a
#
_cell.length_a   1.000
_cell.length_b   1.000
_cell.length_c   1.000
_cell.angle_alpha   90.00
_cell.angle_beta   90.00
_cell.angle_gamma   90.00
#
_symmetry.space_group_name_H-M   'P 1'
#
loop_
_entity.id
_entity.type
_entity.pdbx_description
1 polymer ?
#
loop_
_entity_poly.entity_id
_entity_poly.type
_entity_poly.pdbx_seq_one_letter_code
_entity_poly.pdbx_strand_id
1 'polypeptide(L)'
;MNSDLCNTNVLILGKTGSGKSSLINYLYGRDMVIGKAGAPVTVKGFHKQPSFVYKSLNITVYDSWGIEADKTHEWRRLLKEELRKTDSSSITEWFHTVIYCFDAKSSRLDDFEKTEIIQKLIDGGVRLIFALTKWDLCSDAEKTAAVEVIKSNYKELDYVPVCSVSKKLRSGIVTKTLGREELFKFMCLNLRENLVYKTITLAKEKLDRALSKAEEKIISYYNEKTGPVGIFTYYDDDLLKAIEDKSYKVYSSKTNDIPKFINENFCYINEICTRVIESYSGKKVDVDGFQNIIRSEFFKTGIQAWDNSWAEDIATVVTTLLSAGIFQFLKKGMYEDKLKEALKSVSCHLKEKLNQWIEEQEKNEGEIKKLYLTYLE
;
A
#
# COMPACT_ATOMS: atom_id res chain seq x y z
N MET A 1 16.35 16.39 18.15
CA MET A 1 15.19 15.94 17.34
C MET A 1 14.22 15.29 18.32
N ASN A 2 12.98 15.77 18.38
CA ASN A 2 12.00 15.17 19.29
C ASN A 2 11.78 13.72 18.89
N SER A 3 12.21 12.78 19.74
CA SER A 3 12.07 11.34 19.54
C SER A 3 10.62 10.85 19.52
N ASP A 4 9.66 11.76 19.73
CA ASP A 4 8.26 11.42 19.97
C ASP A 4 7.34 11.64 18.76
N LEU A 5 7.87 12.08 17.62
CA LEU A 5 7.09 12.33 16.41
C LEU A 5 7.19 11.18 15.41
N CYS A 6 6.05 10.74 14.89
CA CYS A 6 6.01 9.79 13.78
C CYS A 6 5.87 10.50 12.45
N ASN A 7 6.69 10.12 11.48
CA ASN A 7 6.61 10.68 10.13
C ASN A 7 5.40 10.12 9.39
N THR A 8 4.68 10.99 8.68
CA THR A 8 3.61 10.58 7.77
C THR A 8 3.68 11.40 6.49
N ASN A 9 3.52 10.73 5.36
CA ASN A 9 3.59 11.35 4.04
C ASN A 9 2.19 11.40 3.42
N VAL A 10 1.80 12.56 2.94
CA VAL A 10 0.51 12.84 2.33
C VAL A 10 0.71 13.25 0.88
N LEU A 11 0.13 12.50 -0.04
CA LEU A 11 0.12 12.84 -1.46
C LEU A 11 -1.16 13.59 -1.80
N ILE A 12 -1.06 14.78 -2.40
CA ILE A 12 -2.20 15.57 -2.85
C ILE A 12 -2.31 15.52 -4.37
N LEU A 13 -3.44 15.00 -4.85
CA LEU A 13 -3.77 14.81 -6.26
C LEU A 13 -4.98 15.65 -6.67
N GLY A 14 -5.21 15.78 -7.96
CA GLY A 14 -6.39 16.42 -8.56
C GLY A 14 -6.06 17.23 -9.79
N LYS A 15 -7.10 17.66 -10.51
CA LYS A 15 -6.98 18.47 -11.71
C LYS A 15 -6.26 19.78 -11.49
N THR A 16 -5.75 20.36 -12.59
CA THR A 16 -5.31 21.76 -12.59
C THR A 16 -6.47 22.66 -12.19
N GLY A 17 -6.23 23.55 -11.22
CA GLY A 17 -7.25 24.45 -10.70
C GLY A 17 -8.24 23.83 -9.69
N SER A 18 -8.09 22.55 -9.30
CA SER A 18 -8.95 21.92 -8.27
C SER A 18 -8.68 22.40 -6.84
N GLY A 19 -7.75 23.30 -6.61
CA GLY A 19 -7.48 23.88 -5.28
C GLY A 19 -6.39 23.17 -4.46
N LYS A 20 -5.55 22.32 -5.07
CA LYS A 20 -4.44 21.62 -4.39
C LYS A 20 -3.54 22.56 -3.59
N SER A 21 -2.94 23.56 -4.23
CA SER A 21 -2.02 24.50 -3.57
C SER A 21 -2.72 25.30 -2.47
N SER A 22 -4.01 25.64 -2.64
CA SER A 22 -4.79 26.30 -1.60
C SER A 22 -5.02 25.38 -0.40
N LEU A 23 -5.28 24.09 -0.67
CA LEU A 23 -5.42 23.07 0.38
C LEU A 23 -4.12 22.88 1.14
N ILE A 24 -2.99 22.77 0.43
CA ILE A 24 -1.67 22.63 1.03
C ILE A 24 -1.41 23.79 2.00
N ASN A 25 -1.60 25.02 1.55
CA ASN A 25 -1.42 26.21 2.40
C ASN A 25 -2.31 26.16 3.65
N TYR A 26 -3.55 25.75 3.48
CA TYR A 26 -4.51 25.63 4.56
C TYR A 26 -4.10 24.55 5.58
N LEU A 27 -3.59 23.42 5.12
CA LEU A 27 -3.08 22.37 6.01
C LEU A 27 -1.89 22.88 6.86
N TYR A 28 -0.99 23.67 6.26
CA TYR A 28 0.13 24.27 6.98
C TYR A 28 -0.28 25.38 7.96
N GLY A 29 -1.50 25.91 7.84
CA GLY A 29 -1.95 27.05 8.65
C GLY A 29 -1.20 28.35 8.34
N ARG A 30 -0.67 28.51 7.12
CA ARG A 30 0.09 29.67 6.65
C ARG A 30 -0.49 30.17 5.34
N ASP A 31 -0.40 31.48 5.12
CA ASP A 31 -0.65 32.09 3.82
C ASP A 31 0.58 31.89 2.91
N MET A 32 0.72 30.73 2.33
CA MET A 32 1.74 30.53 1.28
C MET A 32 1.29 31.20 -0.02
N VAL A 33 2.24 31.64 -0.83
CA VAL A 33 1.95 32.34 -2.10
C VAL A 33 1.18 31.42 -3.04
N ILE A 34 -0.10 31.71 -3.23
CA ILE A 34 -0.95 31.02 -4.22
C ILE A 34 -0.72 31.70 -5.56
N GLY A 35 -0.39 30.92 -6.58
CA GLY A 35 -0.29 31.44 -7.94
C GLY A 35 -1.62 32.00 -8.44
N LYS A 36 -1.54 32.98 -9.32
CA LYS A 36 -2.72 33.56 -9.96
C LYS A 36 -3.45 32.50 -10.78
N ALA A 37 -4.78 32.52 -10.72
CA ALA A 37 -5.62 31.61 -11.49
C ALA A 37 -5.23 31.67 -12.99
N GLY A 38 -4.88 30.53 -13.58
CA GLY A 38 -4.62 30.39 -15.01
C GLY A 38 -3.20 29.96 -15.42
N ALA A 39 -2.24 29.88 -14.48
CA ALA A 39 -0.94 29.27 -14.77
C ALA A 39 -0.70 28.09 -13.83
N PRO A 40 -0.25 26.92 -14.30
CA PRO A 40 0.15 25.82 -13.42
C PRO A 40 1.34 26.33 -12.59
N VAL A 41 1.14 26.43 -11.26
CA VAL A 41 2.16 26.92 -10.32
C VAL A 41 3.14 25.81 -9.98
N THR A 42 2.67 24.57 -10.06
CA THR A 42 3.47 23.40 -9.73
C THR A 42 4.18 22.92 -10.99
N VAL A 43 5.51 22.90 -10.94
CA VAL A 43 6.34 22.30 -11.98
C VAL A 43 5.95 20.82 -12.11
N LYS A 44 6.16 20.26 -13.30
CA LYS A 44 5.87 18.85 -13.62
C LYS A 44 6.52 17.91 -12.61
N GLY A 45 5.71 16.96 -12.07
CA GLY A 45 6.16 15.94 -11.13
C GLY A 45 5.48 16.02 -9.77
N PHE A 46 6.16 15.46 -8.77
CA PHE A 46 5.71 15.40 -7.37
C PHE A 46 6.72 16.13 -6.49
N HIS A 47 6.27 17.13 -5.75
CA HIS A 47 7.14 18.04 -5.03
C HIS A 47 6.96 17.91 -3.53
N LYS A 48 8.00 17.41 -2.87
CA LYS A 48 8.06 17.32 -1.41
C LYS A 48 8.08 18.73 -0.81
N GLN A 49 7.13 19.01 0.07
CA GLN A 49 7.06 20.25 0.83
C GLN A 49 7.79 20.10 2.19
N PRO A 50 8.20 21.18 2.85
CA PRO A 50 8.71 21.11 4.21
C PRO A 50 7.71 20.42 5.14
N SER A 51 8.20 19.66 6.12
CA SER A 51 7.31 18.99 7.08
C SER A 51 6.75 20.00 8.10
N PHE A 52 5.57 19.70 8.62
CA PHE A 52 4.98 20.40 9.75
C PHE A 52 4.45 19.42 10.78
N VAL A 53 4.34 19.87 12.02
CA VAL A 53 3.84 19.05 13.12
C VAL A 53 2.36 19.31 13.34
N TYR A 54 1.59 18.23 13.36
CA TYR A 54 0.20 18.23 13.81
C TYR A 54 0.02 17.11 14.83
N LYS A 55 -0.27 17.47 16.09
CA LYS A 55 -0.28 16.54 17.22
C LYS A 55 1.03 15.73 17.29
N SER A 56 0.97 14.40 17.29
CA SER A 56 2.14 13.50 17.31
C SER A 56 2.72 13.18 15.92
N LEU A 57 2.14 13.73 14.86
CA LEU A 57 2.56 13.46 13.49
C LEU A 57 3.46 14.56 12.95
N ASN A 58 4.58 14.19 12.36
CA ASN A 58 5.40 15.04 11.50
C ASN A 58 4.97 14.80 10.05
N ILE A 59 4.12 15.69 9.54
CA ILE A 59 3.45 15.52 8.25
C ILE A 59 4.28 16.16 7.14
N THR A 60 4.61 15.36 6.13
CA THR A 60 5.22 15.80 4.89
C THR A 60 4.20 15.72 3.76
N VAL A 61 3.92 16.83 3.11
CA VAL A 61 3.01 16.89 1.96
C VAL A 61 3.79 16.81 0.66
N TYR A 62 3.29 16.01 -0.27
CA TYR A 62 3.76 15.95 -1.66
C TYR A 62 2.71 16.56 -2.57
N ASP A 63 3.05 17.71 -3.17
CA ASP A 63 2.19 18.38 -4.15
C ASP A 63 2.40 17.77 -5.53
N SER A 64 1.33 17.34 -6.17
CA SER A 64 1.39 16.82 -7.53
C SER A 64 1.15 17.90 -8.56
N TRP A 65 1.82 17.77 -9.69
CA TRP A 65 1.42 18.48 -10.89
C TRP A 65 -0.06 18.23 -11.20
N GLY A 66 -0.80 19.28 -11.59
CA GLY A 66 -2.23 19.16 -11.90
C GLY A 66 -2.50 18.27 -13.11
N ILE A 67 -3.53 17.43 -12.99
CA ILE A 67 -3.98 16.58 -14.08
C ILE A 67 -4.55 17.46 -15.18
N GLU A 68 -4.00 17.36 -16.38
CA GLU A 68 -4.46 18.05 -17.60
C GLU A 68 -4.92 17.03 -18.62
N ALA A 69 -6.02 17.31 -19.32
CA ALA A 69 -6.67 16.36 -20.24
C ALA A 69 -5.77 15.91 -21.40
N ASP A 70 -4.89 16.78 -21.87
CA ASP A 70 -3.96 16.54 -22.97
C ASP A 70 -2.66 15.82 -22.55
N LYS A 71 -2.38 15.71 -21.24
CA LYS A 71 -1.15 15.15 -20.68
C LYS A 71 -1.37 13.91 -19.80
N THR A 72 -2.51 13.26 -19.96
CA THR A 72 -2.93 12.13 -19.11
C THR A 72 -1.95 10.96 -19.15
N HIS A 73 -1.39 10.61 -20.31
CA HIS A 73 -0.41 9.53 -20.46
C HIS A 73 0.89 9.81 -19.68
N GLU A 74 1.38 11.04 -19.78
CA GLU A 74 2.59 11.45 -19.10
C GLU A 74 2.37 11.49 -17.59
N TRP A 75 1.24 12.05 -17.18
CA TRP A 75 0.86 12.11 -15.77
C TRP A 75 0.79 10.72 -15.13
N ARG A 76 0.15 9.76 -15.82
CA ARG A 76 0.08 8.36 -15.38
C ARG A 76 1.46 7.73 -15.25
N ARG A 77 2.37 7.96 -16.21
CA ARG A 77 3.74 7.44 -16.16
C ARG A 77 4.47 7.96 -14.93
N LEU A 78 4.42 9.26 -14.69
CA LEU A 78 5.06 9.91 -13.54
C LEU A 78 4.49 9.41 -12.21
N LEU A 79 3.16 9.29 -12.09
CA LEU A 79 2.54 8.73 -10.87
C LEU A 79 3.03 7.30 -10.62
N LYS A 80 3.03 6.45 -11.64
CA LYS A 80 3.49 5.07 -11.52
C LYS A 80 4.97 4.97 -11.12
N GLU A 81 5.81 5.85 -11.65
CA GLU A 81 7.23 5.92 -11.29
C GLU A 81 7.40 6.37 -9.83
N GLU A 82 6.67 7.40 -9.38
CA GLU A 82 6.76 7.88 -8.00
C GLU A 82 6.23 6.85 -6.99
N LEU A 83 5.09 6.21 -7.28
CA LEU A 83 4.57 5.12 -6.45
C LEU A 83 5.57 3.96 -6.34
N ARG A 84 6.15 3.53 -7.45
CA ARG A 84 7.16 2.45 -7.44
C ARG A 84 8.41 2.82 -6.64
N LYS A 85 8.86 4.06 -6.75
CA LYS A 85 10.00 4.56 -5.99
C LYS A 85 9.71 4.54 -4.50
N THR A 86 8.57 5.04 -4.07
CA THR A 86 8.17 5.05 -2.66
C THR A 86 7.91 3.63 -2.15
N ASP A 87 7.25 2.76 -2.90
CA ASP A 87 6.91 1.39 -2.51
C ASP A 87 8.15 0.48 -2.40
N SER A 88 9.22 0.80 -3.12
CA SER A 88 10.50 0.09 -3.01
C SER A 88 11.36 0.53 -1.83
N SER A 89 10.98 1.60 -1.15
CA SER A 89 11.68 2.16 0.02
C SER A 89 11.13 1.63 1.35
N SER A 90 11.62 2.17 2.46
CA SER A 90 11.08 1.89 3.80
C SER A 90 9.65 2.39 3.93
N ILE A 91 8.85 1.77 4.80
CA ILE A 91 7.50 2.20 5.15
C ILE A 91 7.42 3.68 5.53
N THR A 92 8.46 4.24 6.14
CA THR A 92 8.54 5.66 6.51
C THR A 92 8.54 6.62 5.31
N GLU A 93 8.85 6.13 4.11
CA GLU A 93 8.87 6.91 2.86
C GLU A 93 7.60 6.71 2.02
N TRP A 94 6.74 5.74 2.38
CA TRP A 94 5.50 5.50 1.63
C TRP A 94 4.56 6.69 1.71
N PHE A 95 3.67 6.81 0.73
CA PHE A 95 2.48 7.65 0.89
C PHE A 95 1.49 6.93 1.82
N HIS A 96 1.29 7.49 3.00
CA HIS A 96 0.41 6.93 4.03
C HIS A 96 -1.04 7.36 3.83
N THR A 97 -1.24 8.52 3.21
CA THR A 97 -2.55 9.07 2.87
C THR A 97 -2.50 9.71 1.49
N VAL A 98 -3.54 9.52 0.72
CA VAL A 98 -3.76 10.26 -0.52
C VAL A 98 -5.01 11.12 -0.38
N ILE A 99 -4.88 12.41 -0.64
CA ILE A 99 -6.01 13.35 -0.69
C ILE A 99 -6.24 13.72 -2.14
N TYR A 100 -7.44 13.42 -2.63
CA TYR A 100 -7.85 13.80 -3.98
C TYR A 100 -8.69 15.08 -3.93
N CYS A 101 -8.14 16.18 -4.45
CA CYS A 101 -8.85 17.46 -4.55
C CYS A 101 -9.88 17.41 -5.67
N PHE A 102 -11.15 17.35 -5.28
CA PHE A 102 -12.29 17.40 -6.16
C PHE A 102 -12.94 18.78 -6.12
N ASP A 103 -13.01 19.45 -7.26
CA ASP A 103 -13.68 20.76 -7.36
C ASP A 103 -15.20 20.57 -7.24
N ALA A 104 -15.76 20.87 -6.08
CA ALA A 104 -17.17 20.68 -5.79
C ALA A 104 -18.09 21.46 -6.72
N LYS A 105 -17.61 22.59 -7.27
CA LYS A 105 -18.39 23.41 -8.21
C LYS A 105 -18.51 22.75 -9.60
N SER A 106 -17.49 22.01 -10.03
CA SER A 106 -17.54 21.28 -11.32
C SER A 106 -18.37 20.01 -11.22
N SER A 107 -18.46 19.41 -10.03
CA SER A 107 -19.19 18.17 -9.71
C SER A 107 -19.00 17.06 -10.74
N ARG A 108 -17.77 16.94 -11.32
CA ARG A 108 -17.49 16.02 -12.42
C ARG A 108 -16.13 15.35 -12.25
N LEU A 109 -16.14 14.02 -12.34
CA LEU A 109 -14.97 13.17 -12.51
C LEU A 109 -14.95 12.63 -13.94
N ASP A 110 -13.86 12.84 -14.65
CA ASP A 110 -13.67 12.27 -15.97
C ASP A 110 -13.34 10.78 -15.89
N ASP A 111 -13.64 10.01 -16.93
CA ASP A 111 -13.39 8.57 -16.95
C ASP A 111 -11.92 8.24 -16.73
N PHE A 112 -11.00 9.06 -17.25
CA PHE A 112 -9.57 8.93 -16.98
C PHE A 112 -9.23 9.03 -15.48
N GLU A 113 -9.81 9.99 -14.75
CA GLU A 113 -9.61 10.12 -13.30
C GLU A 113 -10.11 8.88 -12.58
N LYS A 114 -11.28 8.38 -12.96
CA LYS A 114 -11.91 7.21 -12.35
C LYS A 114 -11.07 5.95 -12.56
N THR A 115 -10.72 5.65 -13.83
CA THR A 115 -10.13 4.35 -14.19
C THR A 115 -8.61 4.32 -14.07
N GLU A 116 -7.93 5.42 -14.43
CA GLU A 116 -6.47 5.42 -14.53
C GLU A 116 -5.77 6.02 -13.30
N ILE A 117 -6.51 6.69 -12.42
CA ILE A 117 -5.95 7.29 -11.21
C ILE A 117 -6.58 6.68 -9.97
N ILE A 118 -7.85 6.98 -9.72
CA ILE A 118 -8.52 6.64 -8.47
C ILE A 118 -8.62 5.13 -8.31
N GLN A 119 -9.12 4.41 -9.32
CA GLN A 119 -9.24 2.95 -9.25
C GLN A 119 -7.88 2.28 -9.07
N LYS A 120 -6.84 2.75 -9.75
CA LYS A 120 -5.49 2.18 -9.61
C LYS A 120 -4.86 2.43 -8.24
N LEU A 121 -5.17 3.54 -7.60
CA LEU A 121 -4.77 3.78 -6.22
C LEU A 121 -5.49 2.83 -5.27
N ILE A 122 -6.79 2.63 -5.47
CA ILE A 122 -7.61 1.68 -4.69
C ILE A 122 -7.08 0.26 -4.88
N ASP A 123 -6.86 -0.18 -6.12
CA ASP A 123 -6.32 -1.50 -6.44
C ASP A 123 -4.91 -1.71 -5.83
N GLY A 124 -4.13 -0.63 -5.72
CA GLY A 124 -2.83 -0.60 -5.05
C GLY A 124 -2.91 -0.50 -3.52
N GLY A 125 -4.12 -0.58 -2.93
CA GLY A 125 -4.30 -0.58 -1.49
C GLY A 125 -4.33 0.79 -0.84
N VAL A 126 -4.55 1.84 -1.61
CA VAL A 126 -4.64 3.20 -1.09
C VAL A 126 -6.12 3.58 -0.87
N ARG A 127 -6.52 3.74 0.40
CA ARG A 127 -7.79 4.38 0.74
C ARG A 127 -7.59 5.89 0.73
N LEU A 128 -8.06 6.53 -0.34
CA LEU A 128 -7.94 7.98 -0.49
C LEU A 128 -9.11 8.74 0.16
N ILE A 129 -8.87 10.02 0.44
CA ILE A 129 -9.87 10.95 0.98
C ILE A 129 -10.18 11.99 -0.09
N PHE A 130 -11.46 12.18 -0.42
CA PHE A 130 -11.86 13.26 -1.30
C PHE A 130 -11.97 14.58 -0.54
N ALA A 131 -11.14 15.56 -0.88
CA ALA A 131 -11.32 16.94 -0.45
C ALA A 131 -12.24 17.68 -1.43
N LEU A 132 -13.49 17.91 -1.04
CA LEU A 132 -14.46 18.66 -1.85
C LEU A 132 -14.14 20.15 -1.71
N THR A 133 -13.25 20.63 -2.58
CA THR A 133 -12.72 22.01 -2.54
C THR A 133 -13.71 23.03 -3.06
N LYS A 134 -13.50 24.32 -2.75
CA LYS A 134 -14.35 25.44 -3.14
C LYS A 134 -15.80 25.30 -2.66
N TRP A 135 -16.01 24.60 -1.58
CA TRP A 135 -17.32 24.31 -1.01
C TRP A 135 -18.15 25.55 -0.68
N ASP A 136 -17.47 26.63 -0.28
CA ASP A 136 -18.05 27.95 -0.02
C ASP A 136 -18.60 28.67 -1.25
N LEU A 137 -18.21 28.23 -2.45
CA LEU A 137 -18.63 28.82 -3.72
C LEU A 137 -19.78 28.05 -4.37
N CYS A 138 -20.23 26.96 -3.76
CA CYS A 138 -21.24 26.08 -4.29
C CYS A 138 -22.62 26.43 -3.76
N SER A 139 -23.65 26.40 -4.64
CA SER A 139 -25.05 26.34 -4.26
C SER A 139 -25.37 25.00 -3.58
N ASP A 140 -26.49 24.89 -2.91
CA ASP A 140 -26.88 23.63 -2.26
C ASP A 140 -27.11 22.50 -3.27
N ALA A 141 -27.60 22.80 -4.46
CA ALA A 141 -27.73 21.83 -5.55
C ALA A 141 -26.35 21.32 -6.02
N GLU A 142 -25.35 22.20 -6.19
CA GLU A 142 -23.97 21.82 -6.54
C GLU A 142 -23.31 20.99 -5.44
N LYS A 143 -23.53 21.31 -4.17
CA LYS A 143 -23.06 20.53 -3.03
C LYS A 143 -23.62 19.11 -3.04
N THR A 144 -24.94 18.99 -3.22
CA THR A 144 -25.61 17.69 -3.31
C THR A 144 -25.05 16.89 -4.50
N ALA A 145 -24.95 17.48 -5.67
CA ALA A 145 -24.41 16.82 -6.85
C ALA A 145 -22.95 16.35 -6.65
N ALA A 146 -22.11 17.17 -6.02
CA ALA A 146 -20.72 16.81 -5.72
C ALA A 146 -20.63 15.57 -4.80
N VAL A 147 -21.45 15.53 -3.75
CA VAL A 147 -21.51 14.37 -2.84
C VAL A 147 -22.06 13.13 -3.54
N GLU A 148 -23.10 13.28 -4.37
CA GLU A 148 -23.69 12.17 -5.14
C GLU A 148 -22.68 11.55 -6.11
N VAL A 149 -21.87 12.35 -6.79
CA VAL A 149 -20.82 11.86 -7.69
C VAL A 149 -19.83 10.99 -6.92
N ILE A 150 -19.41 11.39 -5.73
CA ILE A 150 -18.48 10.58 -4.93
C ILE A 150 -19.17 9.32 -4.42
N LYS A 151 -20.34 9.44 -3.81
CA LYS A 151 -21.06 8.30 -3.23
C LYS A 151 -21.47 7.25 -4.26
N SER A 152 -21.84 7.65 -5.46
CA SER A 152 -22.26 6.73 -6.52
C SER A 152 -21.08 5.95 -7.14
N ASN A 153 -19.88 6.55 -7.18
CA ASN A 153 -18.70 5.89 -7.74
C ASN A 153 -17.83 5.22 -6.68
N TYR A 154 -17.79 5.77 -5.44
CA TYR A 154 -16.84 5.37 -4.38
C TYR A 154 -17.51 5.39 -3.00
N LYS A 155 -18.51 4.53 -2.80
CA LYS A 155 -19.34 4.48 -1.59
C LYS A 155 -18.54 4.33 -0.28
N GLU A 156 -17.44 3.58 -0.35
CA GLU A 156 -16.60 3.24 0.81
C GLU A 156 -15.51 4.28 1.11
N LEU A 157 -15.35 5.31 0.27
CA LEU A 157 -14.32 6.31 0.45
C LEU A 157 -14.85 7.53 1.21
N ASP A 158 -13.96 8.10 2.01
CA ASP A 158 -14.27 9.29 2.80
C ASP A 158 -14.21 10.55 1.95
N TYR A 159 -15.06 11.51 2.29
CA TYR A 159 -15.02 12.84 1.68
C TYR A 159 -15.19 13.93 2.73
N VAL A 160 -14.51 15.05 2.53
CA VAL A 160 -14.55 16.20 3.42
C VAL A 160 -14.83 17.47 2.62
N PRO A 161 -15.90 18.22 2.95
CA PRO A 161 -16.11 19.56 2.42
C PRO A 161 -14.99 20.49 2.88
N VAL A 162 -14.36 21.22 1.93
CA VAL A 162 -13.20 22.07 2.24
C VAL A 162 -13.37 23.48 1.70
N CYS A 163 -13.17 24.46 2.58
CA CYS A 163 -12.95 25.85 2.25
C CYS A 163 -11.57 26.27 2.73
N SER A 164 -10.59 26.25 1.84
CA SER A 164 -9.17 26.52 2.18
C SER A 164 -8.85 28.00 2.30
N VAL A 165 -9.68 28.89 1.76
CA VAL A 165 -9.42 30.35 1.67
C VAL A 165 -10.63 31.12 2.11
N SER A 166 -10.47 31.97 3.11
CA SER A 166 -11.52 32.95 3.49
C SER A 166 -11.63 34.03 2.40
N LYS A 167 -12.83 34.30 1.94
CA LYS A 167 -13.11 35.31 0.90
C LYS A 167 -14.24 36.21 1.31
N LYS A 168 -14.12 37.50 0.97
CA LYS A 168 -15.24 38.45 1.08
C LYS A 168 -16.08 38.37 -0.19
N LEU A 169 -17.33 37.90 -0.04
CA LEU A 169 -18.29 37.82 -1.14
C LEU A 169 -18.78 39.22 -1.50
N ARG A 170 -19.38 39.35 -2.70
CA ARG A 170 -19.99 40.63 -3.15
C ARG A 170 -21.11 41.12 -2.22
N SER A 171 -21.74 40.18 -1.49
CA SER A 171 -22.74 40.49 -0.45
C SER A 171 -22.14 41.10 0.84
N GLY A 172 -20.80 41.23 0.93
CA GLY A 172 -20.11 41.67 2.14
C GLY A 172 -19.82 40.55 3.15
N ILE A 173 -20.40 39.36 2.97
CA ILE A 173 -20.18 38.19 3.83
C ILE A 173 -18.75 37.67 3.62
N VAL A 174 -18.06 37.37 4.73
CA VAL A 174 -16.75 36.74 4.70
C VAL A 174 -16.94 35.23 4.94
N THR A 175 -16.51 34.41 3.99
CA THR A 175 -16.54 32.95 4.14
C THR A 175 -15.53 32.52 5.19
N LYS A 176 -15.87 31.48 5.97
CA LYS A 176 -14.94 30.88 6.93
C LYS A 176 -14.24 29.70 6.31
N THR A 177 -12.99 29.47 6.71
CA THR A 177 -12.28 28.22 6.36
C THR A 177 -12.94 27.04 7.04
N LEU A 178 -12.94 25.88 6.38
CA LEU A 178 -13.65 24.66 6.79
C LEU A 178 -12.88 23.40 6.37
N GLY A 179 -12.98 22.34 7.15
CA GLY A 179 -12.61 20.99 6.77
C GLY A 179 -11.18 20.56 7.14
N ARG A 180 -10.34 21.44 7.73
CA ARG A 180 -8.95 21.11 8.09
C ARG A 180 -8.88 20.02 9.16
N GLU A 181 -9.58 20.21 10.26
CA GLU A 181 -9.59 19.25 11.37
C GLU A 181 -10.23 17.92 10.97
N GLU A 182 -11.28 17.94 10.15
CA GLU A 182 -11.89 16.73 9.60
C GLU A 182 -10.94 15.97 8.67
N LEU A 183 -10.19 16.66 7.81
CA LEU A 183 -9.17 16.01 7.00
C LEU A 183 -8.12 15.31 7.87
N PHE A 184 -7.61 15.98 8.90
CA PHE A 184 -6.67 15.35 9.82
C PHE A 184 -7.29 14.18 10.59
N LYS A 185 -8.55 14.29 10.99
CA LYS A 185 -9.27 13.17 11.62
C LYS A 185 -9.34 11.96 10.68
N PHE A 186 -9.79 12.14 9.44
CA PHE A 186 -9.84 11.05 8.46
C PHE A 186 -8.47 10.50 8.07
N MET A 187 -7.46 11.36 7.98
CA MET A 187 -6.07 10.89 7.80
C MET A 187 -5.65 9.94 8.90
N CYS A 188 -5.93 10.26 10.15
CA CYS A 188 -5.63 9.40 11.29
C CYS A 188 -6.47 8.12 11.29
N LEU A 189 -7.77 8.20 11.02
CA LEU A 189 -8.68 7.04 10.97
C LEU A 189 -8.25 6.02 9.91
N ASN A 190 -7.83 6.49 8.74
CA ASN A 190 -7.47 5.63 7.61
C ASN A 190 -5.99 5.17 7.64
N LEU A 191 -5.17 5.78 8.50
CA LEU A 191 -3.72 5.56 8.52
C LEU A 191 -3.37 4.07 8.69
N ARG A 192 -3.96 3.44 9.71
CA ARG A 192 -3.69 2.03 9.99
C ARG A 192 -4.12 1.13 8.85
N GLU A 193 -5.37 1.27 8.40
CA GLU A 193 -5.95 0.48 7.33
C GLU A 193 -5.12 0.58 6.04
N ASN A 194 -4.71 1.80 5.67
CA ASN A 194 -3.85 2.03 4.50
C ASN A 194 -2.49 1.33 4.62
N LEU A 195 -1.84 1.44 5.77
CA LEU A 195 -0.51 0.86 5.96
C LEU A 195 -0.56 -0.68 6.03
N VAL A 196 -1.57 -1.24 6.70
CA VAL A 196 -1.78 -2.70 6.76
C VAL A 196 -2.05 -3.25 5.36
N TYR A 197 -3.03 -2.69 4.66
CA TYR A 197 -3.38 -3.16 3.32
C TYR A 197 -2.22 -3.05 2.34
N LYS A 198 -1.49 -1.94 2.38
CA LYS A 198 -0.30 -1.73 1.53
C LYS A 198 0.82 -2.72 1.87
N THR A 199 1.06 -2.99 3.14
CA THR A 199 2.05 -4.00 3.58
C THR A 199 1.70 -5.37 3.01
N ILE A 200 0.43 -5.78 3.11
CA ILE A 200 -0.08 -7.04 2.57
C ILE A 200 0.10 -7.10 1.04
N THR A 201 -0.30 -6.05 0.33
CA THR A 201 -0.18 -5.99 -1.13
C THR A 201 1.28 -6.12 -1.58
N LEU A 202 2.18 -5.37 -0.96
CA LEU A 202 3.61 -5.44 -1.28
C LEU A 202 4.25 -6.78 -0.87
N ALA A 203 3.78 -7.41 0.22
CA ALA A 203 4.24 -8.75 0.61
C ALA A 203 3.86 -9.79 -0.45
N LYS A 204 2.61 -9.76 -0.96
CA LYS A 204 2.15 -10.62 -2.07
C LYS A 204 3.00 -10.42 -3.33
N GLU A 205 3.24 -9.17 -3.72
CA GLU A 205 4.09 -8.88 -4.88
C GLU A 205 5.55 -9.32 -4.70
N LYS A 206 6.10 -9.16 -3.48
CA LYS A 206 7.45 -9.65 -3.15
C LYS A 206 7.52 -11.17 -3.26
N LEU A 207 6.50 -11.87 -2.74
CA LEU A 207 6.42 -13.33 -2.83
C LEU A 207 6.34 -13.76 -4.30
N ASP A 208 5.45 -13.20 -5.10
CA ASP A 208 5.32 -13.54 -6.52
C ASP A 208 6.64 -13.38 -7.28
N ARG A 209 7.34 -12.26 -7.05
CA ARG A 209 8.66 -12.02 -7.66
C ARG A 209 9.74 -12.98 -7.17
N ALA A 210 9.69 -13.35 -5.88
CA ALA A 210 10.63 -14.30 -5.29
C ALA A 210 10.43 -15.70 -5.86
N LEU A 211 9.17 -16.15 -5.98
CA LEU A 211 8.80 -17.44 -6.54
C LEU A 211 9.21 -17.56 -8.01
N SER A 212 8.87 -16.58 -8.85
CA SER A 212 9.27 -16.58 -10.27
C SER A 212 10.79 -16.68 -10.44
N LYS A 213 11.56 -15.90 -9.64
CA LYS A 213 13.03 -15.97 -9.67
C LYS A 213 13.57 -17.29 -9.12
N ALA A 214 12.88 -17.93 -8.20
CA ALA A 214 13.26 -19.24 -7.68
C ALA A 214 13.06 -20.31 -8.74
N GLU A 215 11.89 -20.34 -9.37
CA GLU A 215 11.56 -21.25 -10.46
C GLU A 215 12.56 -21.16 -11.62
N GLU A 216 12.84 -19.95 -12.09
CA GLU A 216 13.84 -19.71 -13.15
C GLU A 216 15.23 -20.29 -12.80
N LYS A 217 15.69 -20.06 -11.55
CA LYS A 217 16.99 -20.55 -11.10
C LYS A 217 17.04 -22.08 -10.98
N ILE A 218 15.97 -22.70 -10.52
CA ILE A 218 15.90 -24.16 -10.36
C ILE A 218 15.83 -24.82 -11.73
N ILE A 219 15.05 -24.30 -12.65
CA ILE A 219 14.98 -24.80 -14.05
C ILE A 219 16.33 -24.63 -14.74
N SER A 220 16.99 -23.49 -14.58
CA SER A 220 18.33 -23.26 -15.13
C SER A 220 19.34 -24.27 -14.59
N TYR A 221 19.33 -24.53 -13.28
CA TYR A 221 20.18 -25.53 -12.65
C TYR A 221 19.89 -26.94 -13.16
N TYR A 222 18.63 -27.32 -13.31
CA TYR A 222 18.22 -28.58 -13.90
C TYR A 222 18.79 -28.74 -15.34
N ASN A 223 18.62 -27.72 -16.16
CA ASN A 223 19.12 -27.72 -17.56
C ASN A 223 20.65 -27.79 -17.64
N GLU A 224 21.37 -27.14 -16.73
CA GLU A 224 22.82 -27.25 -16.61
C GLU A 224 23.27 -28.68 -16.28
N LYS A 225 22.61 -29.33 -15.33
CA LYS A 225 22.95 -30.70 -14.89
C LYS A 225 22.60 -31.77 -15.90
N THR A 226 21.52 -31.57 -16.67
CA THR A 226 21.05 -32.57 -17.65
C THR A 226 21.65 -32.40 -19.06
N GLY A 227 22.37 -31.27 -19.31
CA GLY A 227 23.06 -31.00 -20.59
C GLY A 227 22.14 -30.87 -21.82
N PRO A 228 22.69 -30.52 -23.00
CA PRO A 228 21.91 -30.34 -24.23
C PRO A 228 21.50 -31.63 -24.92
N VAL A 229 22.10 -32.75 -24.57
CA VAL A 229 21.85 -34.04 -25.25
C VAL A 229 20.70 -34.78 -24.59
N GLY A 230 19.51 -34.56 -25.09
CA GLY A 230 18.25 -35.16 -24.59
C GLY A 230 18.03 -36.63 -24.93
N ILE A 231 19.03 -37.48 -24.82
CA ILE A 231 18.91 -38.94 -25.06
C ILE A 231 19.19 -39.64 -23.74
N PHE A 232 18.14 -40.21 -23.14
CA PHE A 232 18.19 -41.23 -22.08
C PHE A 232 19.32 -41.03 -21.04
N THR A 233 19.25 -39.97 -20.27
CA THR A 233 19.98 -39.90 -19.00
C THR A 233 19.23 -40.73 -17.97
N TYR A 234 19.90 -41.69 -17.37
CA TYR A 234 19.44 -42.29 -16.12
C TYR A 234 19.43 -41.19 -15.06
N TYR A 235 18.25 -40.88 -14.57
CA TYR A 235 18.13 -40.03 -13.40
C TYR A 235 18.36 -40.90 -12.18
N ASP A 236 19.48 -40.68 -11.54
CA ASP A 236 19.83 -41.36 -10.30
C ASP A 236 19.28 -40.57 -9.10
N ASP A 237 19.24 -41.20 -7.96
CA ASP A 237 18.77 -40.61 -6.71
C ASP A 237 19.64 -39.40 -6.32
N ASP A 238 20.91 -39.36 -6.76
CA ASP A 238 21.84 -38.25 -6.49
C ASP A 238 21.42 -36.97 -7.24
N LEU A 239 20.97 -37.07 -8.49
CA LEU A 239 20.46 -35.92 -9.24
C LEU A 239 19.16 -35.39 -8.62
N LEU A 240 18.24 -36.29 -8.26
CA LEU A 240 16.96 -35.89 -7.61
C LEU A 240 17.24 -35.17 -6.31
N LYS A 241 18.12 -35.71 -5.46
CA LYS A 241 18.54 -35.08 -4.22
C LYS A 241 19.24 -33.75 -4.44
N ALA A 242 20.08 -33.63 -5.45
CA ALA A 242 20.73 -32.37 -5.79
C ALA A 242 19.73 -31.28 -6.24
N ILE A 243 18.66 -31.65 -6.95
CA ILE A 243 17.58 -30.74 -7.36
C ILE A 243 16.76 -30.33 -6.13
N GLU A 244 16.43 -31.27 -5.23
CA GLU A 244 15.73 -31.02 -3.97
C GLU A 244 16.52 -30.04 -3.09
N ASP A 245 17.78 -30.32 -2.81
CA ASP A 245 18.67 -29.46 -2.02
C ASP A 245 18.81 -28.06 -2.64
N LYS A 246 18.90 -28.01 -3.96
CA LYS A 246 18.95 -26.73 -4.69
C LYS A 246 17.66 -25.97 -4.58
N SER A 247 16.53 -26.63 -4.74
CA SER A 247 15.20 -26.03 -4.63
C SER A 247 15.00 -25.43 -3.26
N TYR A 248 15.28 -26.20 -2.21
CA TYR A 248 15.23 -25.74 -0.82
C TYR A 248 16.07 -24.47 -0.61
N LYS A 249 17.36 -24.51 -0.99
CA LYS A 249 18.27 -23.38 -0.82
C LYS A 249 17.83 -22.14 -1.61
N VAL A 250 17.31 -22.33 -2.82
CA VAL A 250 16.86 -21.22 -3.65
C VAL A 250 15.58 -20.59 -3.10
N TYR A 251 14.56 -21.39 -2.79
CA TYR A 251 13.32 -20.86 -2.20
C TYR A 251 13.59 -20.16 -0.87
N SER A 252 14.29 -20.81 0.07
CA SER A 252 14.64 -20.19 1.36
C SER A 252 15.36 -18.86 1.17
N SER A 253 16.40 -18.83 0.30
CA SER A 253 17.16 -17.60 0.07
C SER A 253 16.37 -16.47 -0.59
N LYS A 254 15.24 -16.77 -1.27
CA LYS A 254 14.42 -15.80 -1.98
C LYS A 254 13.22 -15.32 -1.17
N THR A 255 12.74 -16.13 -0.24
CA THR A 255 11.52 -15.83 0.54
C THR A 255 11.78 -15.36 1.97
N ASN A 256 12.98 -15.58 2.52
CA ASN A 256 13.34 -15.23 3.91
C ASN A 256 13.17 -13.75 4.26
N ASP A 257 13.26 -12.85 3.26
CA ASP A 257 13.09 -11.42 3.49
C ASP A 257 11.62 -11.01 3.70
N ILE A 258 10.66 -11.87 3.33
CA ILE A 258 9.22 -11.52 3.36
C ILE A 258 8.69 -11.44 4.79
N PRO A 259 8.91 -12.42 5.67
CA PRO A 259 8.52 -12.33 7.07
C PRO A 259 9.14 -11.12 7.78
N LYS A 260 10.41 -10.86 7.52
CA LYS A 260 11.13 -9.71 8.07
C LYS A 260 10.49 -8.39 7.63
N PHE A 261 10.20 -8.25 6.32
CA PHE A 261 9.52 -7.09 5.77
C PHE A 261 8.16 -6.86 6.43
N ILE A 262 7.35 -7.90 6.56
CA ILE A 262 6.04 -7.81 7.20
C ILE A 262 6.18 -7.35 8.65
N ASN A 263 7.05 -8.01 9.42
CA ASN A 263 7.26 -7.71 10.83
C ASN A 263 7.72 -6.27 11.08
N GLU A 264 8.72 -5.79 10.34
CA GLU A 264 9.23 -4.43 10.46
C GLU A 264 8.13 -3.39 10.18
N ASN A 265 7.29 -3.64 9.16
CA ASN A 265 6.19 -2.74 8.83
C ASN A 265 5.11 -2.74 9.91
N PHE A 266 4.72 -3.90 10.43
CA PHE A 266 3.73 -3.95 11.51
C PHE A 266 4.22 -3.34 12.82
N CYS A 267 5.51 -3.46 13.15
CA CYS A 267 6.10 -2.75 14.28
C CYS A 267 5.94 -1.22 14.12
N TYR A 268 6.23 -0.70 12.94
CA TYR A 268 6.05 0.72 12.64
C TYR A 268 4.58 1.16 12.68
N ILE A 269 3.67 0.36 12.09
CA ILE A 269 2.23 0.64 12.10
C ILE A 269 1.71 0.74 13.54
N ASN A 270 2.11 -0.18 14.39
CA ASN A 270 1.69 -0.18 15.79
C ASN A 270 2.23 1.04 16.54
N GLU A 271 3.49 1.39 16.31
CA GLU A 271 4.09 2.58 16.93
C GLU A 271 3.36 3.86 16.52
N ILE A 272 3.15 4.10 15.23
CA ILE A 272 2.49 5.32 14.75
C ILE A 272 1.03 5.39 15.23
N CYS A 273 0.31 4.26 15.23
CA CYS A 273 -1.08 4.22 15.70
C CYS A 273 -1.18 4.49 17.21
N THR A 274 -0.30 3.93 18.02
CA THR A 274 -0.25 4.20 19.46
C THR A 274 -0.06 5.69 19.73
N ARG A 275 0.90 6.32 19.06
CA ARG A 275 1.19 7.76 19.23
C ARG A 275 0.02 8.64 18.76
N VAL A 276 -0.66 8.26 17.69
CA VAL A 276 -1.88 8.97 17.24
C VAL A 276 -2.97 8.91 18.32
N ILE A 277 -3.24 7.73 18.88
CA ILE A 277 -4.23 7.56 19.94
C ILE A 277 -3.87 8.41 21.17
N GLU A 278 -2.63 8.33 21.64
CA GLU A 278 -2.16 9.12 22.79
C GLU A 278 -2.34 10.62 22.57
N SER A 279 -2.06 11.07 21.36
CA SER A 279 -2.19 12.48 20.99
C SER A 279 -3.65 12.97 20.92
N TYR A 280 -4.61 12.09 20.61
CA TYR A 280 -6.04 12.42 20.56
C TYR A 280 -6.70 12.27 21.91
N SER A 281 -6.41 11.19 22.64
CA SER A 281 -7.02 10.92 23.96
C SER A 281 -6.46 11.78 25.08
N GLY A 282 -5.26 12.36 24.90
CA GLY A 282 -4.52 13.07 25.95
C GLY A 282 -4.03 12.15 27.09
N LYS A 283 -4.19 10.84 26.95
CA LYS A 283 -3.77 9.83 27.93
C LYS A 283 -2.70 8.96 27.30
N LYS A 284 -1.69 8.59 28.09
CA LYS A 284 -0.82 7.49 27.68
C LYS A 284 -1.70 6.24 27.56
N VAL A 285 -1.71 5.64 26.40
CA VAL A 285 -2.35 4.35 26.18
C VAL A 285 -1.55 3.36 27.04
N ASP A 286 -2.27 2.51 27.78
CA ASP A 286 -1.62 1.34 28.35
C ASP A 286 -1.07 0.51 27.19
N VAL A 287 0.18 0.84 26.88
CA VAL A 287 0.93 0.25 25.76
C VAL A 287 1.00 -1.27 25.94
N ASP A 288 1.01 -1.76 27.18
CA ASP A 288 1.02 -3.19 27.50
C ASP A 288 -0.34 -3.82 27.20
N GLY A 289 -1.46 -3.17 27.50
CA GLY A 289 -2.80 -3.65 27.13
C GLY A 289 -3.01 -3.63 25.60
N PHE A 290 -2.71 -2.53 24.93
CA PHE A 290 -2.83 -2.38 23.48
C PHE A 290 -1.75 -3.19 22.74
N GLN A 291 -0.52 -3.19 23.19
CA GLN A 291 0.55 -4.05 22.63
C GLN A 291 0.35 -5.52 22.98
N ASN A 292 -0.31 -5.89 24.09
CA ASN A 292 -0.61 -7.28 24.38
C ASN A 292 -1.72 -7.81 23.49
N ILE A 293 -2.73 -7.02 23.14
CA ILE A 293 -3.71 -7.38 22.13
C ILE A 293 -3.01 -7.51 20.76
N ILE A 294 -2.13 -6.59 20.43
CA ILE A 294 -1.40 -6.60 19.17
C ILE A 294 -0.24 -7.63 19.19
N ARG A 295 0.52 -7.77 20.28
CA ARG A 295 1.65 -8.70 20.39
C ARG A 295 1.26 -10.14 20.70
N SER A 296 0.20 -10.37 21.50
CA SER A 296 -0.13 -11.74 21.91
C SER A 296 -0.67 -12.57 20.76
N GLU A 297 -1.37 -11.94 19.82
CA GLU A 297 -1.94 -12.63 18.67
C GLU A 297 -1.04 -12.52 17.42
N PHE A 298 -0.35 -11.40 17.25
CA PHE A 298 0.48 -11.15 16.08
C PHE A 298 1.83 -11.90 16.08
N PHE A 299 2.50 -11.98 17.23
CA PHE A 299 3.87 -12.52 17.31
C PHE A 299 3.91 -14.02 17.60
N LYS A 300 2.88 -14.59 18.22
CA LYS A 300 2.90 -16.02 18.57
C LYS A 300 2.57 -16.96 17.44
N THR A 301 1.74 -16.53 16.48
CA THR A 301 1.24 -17.42 15.42
C THR A 301 1.94 -17.24 14.08
N GLY A 302 2.42 -16.03 13.74
CA GLY A 302 2.90 -15.73 12.38
C GLY A 302 4.36 -16.10 12.12
N ILE A 303 5.28 -15.69 12.98
CA ILE A 303 6.73 -15.75 12.66
C ILE A 303 7.32 -17.12 12.98
N GLN A 304 6.94 -17.78 14.07
CA GLN A 304 7.45 -19.13 14.40
C GLN A 304 6.94 -20.20 13.42
N ALA A 305 5.74 -20.03 12.88
CA ALA A 305 5.22 -20.94 11.87
C ALA A 305 5.93 -20.78 10.51
N TRP A 306 6.51 -19.61 10.22
CA TRP A 306 7.23 -19.34 8.98
C TRP A 306 8.68 -19.84 8.99
N ASP A 307 9.36 -19.81 10.16
CA ASP A 307 10.80 -20.10 10.21
C ASP A 307 11.16 -21.58 10.00
N ASN A 308 10.32 -22.54 10.42
CA ASN A 308 10.67 -23.95 10.37
C ASN A 308 9.81 -24.79 9.41
N SER A 309 8.55 -24.43 9.15
CA SER A 309 7.66 -25.28 8.36
C SER A 309 7.83 -25.12 6.84
N TRP A 310 8.29 -23.97 6.38
CA TRP A 310 8.50 -23.73 4.94
C TRP A 310 9.56 -24.62 4.33
N ALA A 311 10.62 -24.84 5.08
CA ALA A 311 11.74 -25.66 4.66
C ALA A 311 11.33 -27.11 4.48
N GLU A 312 10.61 -27.63 5.47
CA GLU A 312 10.10 -29.03 5.46
C GLU A 312 9.00 -29.21 4.39
N ASP A 313 8.13 -28.20 4.20
CA ASP A 313 7.08 -28.25 3.19
C ASP A 313 7.64 -28.21 1.77
N ILE A 314 8.64 -27.38 1.47
CA ILE A 314 9.31 -27.33 0.17
C ILE A 314 9.97 -28.68 -0.13
N ALA A 315 10.72 -29.20 0.84
CA ALA A 315 11.36 -30.50 0.70
C ALA A 315 10.30 -31.60 0.48
N THR A 316 9.25 -31.63 1.29
CA THR A 316 8.17 -32.62 1.19
C THR A 316 7.43 -32.55 -0.14
N VAL A 317 7.05 -31.37 -0.62
CA VAL A 317 6.35 -31.22 -1.90
C VAL A 317 7.24 -31.57 -3.08
N VAL A 318 8.50 -31.12 -3.09
CA VAL A 318 9.46 -31.46 -4.15
C VAL A 318 9.76 -32.95 -4.13
N THR A 319 10.02 -33.55 -2.97
CA THR A 319 10.32 -34.98 -2.83
C THR A 319 9.12 -35.83 -3.23
N THR A 320 7.91 -35.50 -2.75
CA THR A 320 6.70 -36.25 -3.08
C THR A 320 6.39 -36.23 -4.56
N LEU A 321 6.56 -35.07 -5.21
CA LEU A 321 6.30 -34.95 -6.65
C LEU A 321 7.42 -35.55 -7.51
N LEU A 322 8.66 -35.52 -7.06
CA LEU A 322 9.79 -36.15 -7.72
C LEU A 322 9.89 -37.65 -7.43
N SER A 323 9.47 -38.12 -6.25
CA SER A 323 9.49 -39.53 -5.82
C SER A 323 8.24 -40.35 -6.18
N ALA A 324 7.22 -39.76 -6.79
CA ALA A 324 6.02 -40.47 -7.29
C ALA A 324 6.40 -41.43 -8.43
N GLY A 325 7.41 -42.17 -8.21
CA GLY A 325 7.82 -43.51 -8.53
C GLY A 325 7.48 -44.10 -9.90
N ILE A 326 7.80 -43.48 -11.05
CA ILE A 326 7.80 -44.17 -12.34
C ILE A 326 8.90 -43.65 -13.26
N PHE A 327 10.14 -43.52 -12.77
CA PHE A 327 11.07 -42.58 -13.38
C PHE A 327 12.26 -43.20 -14.16
N GLN A 328 12.29 -44.49 -14.34
CA GLN A 328 13.44 -45.10 -15.02
C GLN A 328 13.53 -44.87 -16.55
N PHE A 329 12.47 -44.31 -17.18
CA PHE A 329 12.42 -44.24 -18.65
C PHE A 329 11.78 -42.99 -19.27
N LEU A 330 11.73 -41.85 -18.62
CA LEU A 330 11.10 -40.66 -19.18
C LEU A 330 12.13 -39.79 -19.96
N LYS A 331 11.69 -39.20 -21.08
CA LYS A 331 12.48 -38.23 -21.85
C LYS A 331 12.73 -36.97 -21.07
N LYS A 332 13.86 -36.28 -21.26
CA LYS A 332 14.24 -35.03 -20.58
C LYS A 332 13.13 -33.98 -20.52
N GLY A 333 12.38 -33.78 -21.63
CA GLY A 333 11.26 -32.79 -21.64
C GLY A 333 10.12 -33.15 -20.69
N MET A 334 9.80 -34.41 -20.50
CA MET A 334 8.76 -34.85 -19.56
C MET A 334 9.17 -34.61 -18.10
N TYR A 335 10.47 -34.69 -17.79
CA TYR A 335 10.98 -34.35 -16.46
C TYR A 335 10.98 -32.86 -16.20
N GLU A 336 11.35 -32.06 -17.18
CA GLU A 336 11.29 -30.61 -17.07
C GLU A 336 9.84 -30.15 -16.84
N ASP A 337 8.88 -30.72 -17.54
CA ASP A 337 7.47 -30.40 -17.35
C ASP A 337 6.97 -30.80 -15.97
N LYS A 338 7.36 -31.98 -15.46
CA LYS A 338 7.03 -32.40 -14.10
C LYS A 338 7.72 -31.55 -13.03
N LEU A 339 8.97 -31.16 -13.26
CA LEU A 339 9.65 -30.23 -12.37
C LEU A 339 8.92 -28.89 -12.34
N LYS A 340 8.50 -28.35 -13.48
CA LYS A 340 7.70 -27.12 -13.55
C LYS A 340 6.37 -27.25 -12.80
N GLU A 341 5.71 -28.41 -12.93
CA GLU A 341 4.47 -28.70 -12.21
C GLU A 341 4.70 -28.76 -10.69
N ALA A 342 5.79 -29.39 -10.24
CA ALA A 342 6.19 -29.45 -8.84
C ALA A 342 6.49 -28.03 -8.29
N LEU A 343 7.28 -27.24 -9.01
CA LEU A 343 7.61 -25.87 -8.62
C LEU A 343 6.36 -24.98 -8.55
N LYS A 344 5.42 -25.14 -9.48
CA LYS A 344 4.14 -24.45 -9.45
C LYS A 344 3.31 -24.84 -8.23
N SER A 345 3.31 -26.13 -7.86
CA SER A 345 2.63 -26.59 -6.64
C SER A 345 3.22 -25.98 -5.38
N VAL A 346 4.57 -25.93 -5.27
CA VAL A 346 5.26 -25.21 -4.17
C VAL A 346 4.85 -23.76 -4.13
N SER A 347 4.85 -23.07 -5.28
CA SER A 347 4.46 -21.66 -5.38
C SER A 347 3.01 -21.45 -4.94
N CYS A 348 2.07 -22.32 -5.33
CA CYS A 348 0.68 -22.25 -4.86
C CYS A 348 0.59 -22.43 -3.34
N HIS A 349 1.26 -23.43 -2.79
CA HIS A 349 1.26 -23.70 -1.36
C HIS A 349 1.79 -22.51 -0.52
N LEU A 350 2.89 -21.89 -0.97
CA LEU A 350 3.44 -20.71 -0.29
C LEU A 350 2.51 -19.49 -0.37
N LYS A 351 1.80 -19.31 -1.48
CA LYS A 351 0.77 -18.27 -1.61
C LYS A 351 -0.44 -18.55 -0.71
N GLU A 352 -0.87 -19.79 -0.62
CA GLU A 352 -1.95 -20.19 0.27
C GLU A 352 -1.59 -19.94 1.74
N LYS A 353 -0.38 -20.28 2.17
CA LYS A 353 0.10 -19.98 3.52
C LYS A 353 0.12 -18.46 3.81
N LEU A 354 0.60 -17.66 2.87
CA LEU A 354 0.54 -16.21 3.01
C LEU A 354 -0.91 -15.71 3.13
N ASN A 355 -1.82 -16.23 2.30
CA ASN A 355 -3.23 -15.86 2.35
C ASN A 355 -3.89 -16.27 3.67
N GLN A 356 -3.65 -17.48 4.18
CA GLN A 356 -4.17 -17.94 5.48
C GLN A 356 -3.69 -17.01 6.60
N TRP A 357 -2.40 -16.66 6.60
CA TRP A 357 -1.86 -15.71 7.56
C TRP A 357 -2.55 -14.34 7.44
N ILE A 358 -2.80 -13.84 6.22
CA ILE A 358 -3.51 -12.57 5.98
C ILE A 358 -4.93 -12.64 6.52
N GLU A 359 -5.67 -13.73 6.27
CA GLU A 359 -7.04 -13.92 6.78
C GLU A 359 -7.10 -13.92 8.32
N GLU A 360 -6.11 -14.50 8.98
CA GLU A 360 -5.99 -14.40 10.44
C GLU A 360 -5.78 -12.96 10.90
N GLN A 361 -4.94 -12.20 10.19
CA GLN A 361 -4.72 -10.79 10.50
C GLN A 361 -5.98 -9.94 10.26
N GLU A 362 -6.70 -10.18 9.18
CA GLU A 362 -7.94 -9.44 8.87
C GLU A 362 -9.04 -9.69 9.90
N LYS A 363 -9.12 -10.87 10.49
CA LYS A 363 -10.04 -11.14 11.61
C LYS A 363 -9.73 -10.28 12.84
N ASN A 364 -8.45 -10.17 13.19
CA ASN A 364 -7.99 -9.39 14.33
C ASN A 364 -8.08 -7.89 14.06
N GLU A 365 -7.91 -7.46 12.81
CA GLU A 365 -7.96 -6.05 12.41
C GLU A 365 -9.32 -5.41 12.71
N GLY A 366 -10.42 -6.16 12.61
CA GLY A 366 -11.77 -5.68 12.95
C GLY A 366 -11.90 -5.26 14.41
N GLU A 367 -11.29 -5.97 15.35
CA GLU A 367 -11.29 -5.63 16.77
C GLU A 367 -10.35 -4.46 17.07
N ILE A 368 -9.17 -4.47 16.48
CA ILE A 368 -8.20 -3.38 16.61
C ILE A 368 -8.78 -2.08 16.03
N LYS A 369 -9.46 -2.14 14.90
CA LYS A 369 -10.12 -0.98 14.29
C LYS A 369 -11.20 -0.41 15.19
N LYS A 370 -12.03 -1.23 15.82
CA LYS A 370 -13.04 -0.78 16.79
C LYS A 370 -12.40 -0.07 17.97
N LEU A 371 -11.35 -0.67 18.53
CA LEU A 371 -10.60 -0.07 19.63
C LEU A 371 -9.99 1.28 19.22
N TYR A 372 -9.37 1.34 18.04
CA TYR A 372 -8.78 2.55 17.48
C TYR A 372 -9.80 3.68 17.29
N LEU A 373 -10.98 3.37 16.74
CA LEU A 373 -12.08 4.31 16.57
C LEU A 373 -12.59 4.88 17.91
N THR A 374 -12.72 4.02 18.95
CA THR A 374 -13.16 4.44 20.29
C THR A 374 -12.26 5.52 20.92
N TYR A 375 -10.98 5.56 20.55
CA TYR A 375 -10.03 6.56 21.04
C TYR A 375 -9.98 7.83 20.18
N LEU A 376 -10.41 7.76 18.93
CA LEU A 376 -10.38 8.88 17.98
C LEU A 376 -11.72 9.64 17.88
N GLU A 377 -12.81 9.05 18.34
CA GLU A 377 -14.12 9.71 18.53
C GLU A 377 -14.17 10.51 19.85
#